data_5a92bb70fff0fc62cec13f207ff08fdc
#
_entry.id   5a92bb70fff0fc62cec13f207ff08fdc
#
_cell.length_a   1.000
_cell.length_b   1.000
_cell.length_c   1.000
_cell.angle_alpha   90.00
_cell.angle_beta   90.00
_cell.angle_gamma   90.00
#
_symmetry.space_group_name_H-M   'P 1'
#
loop_
_entity.id
_entity.type
_entity.pdbx_description
1 polymer ?
#
loop_
_entity_poly.entity_id
_entity_poly.type
_entity_poly.pdbx_seq_one_letter_code
_entity_poly.pdbx_strand_id
1 'polypeptide(L)'
;MEPTSIAFELTADQRAIGGLAAEIAQREIAPHIAQWDREHTFPRELYKKLTDAGIMGIIVPEAYGGVGADYVSYALAIEELARVDAGTAVTVSVHSMICAAISRLGSDAQKERWLPQLATGDTIAGFALTESDAGSDAASLRSTARRQDGGYVLNGRKQWCTNGSYCNVVMGMFRTGGPGPKGVSAFLIPRDTSGIVVERITDKLGIRTSNTCDLAFEDAKISGDALLGSEGDGFGGAMTALTSGRIGITAQAVGILAACLDESVKFAKERSAFGKPIGAFEGVSFKIAQMAMDLDAARLLLYRAAALADAGRPFTIEASKAKLFASTAARKHASEALQIHGGYGYTTEFAVERHYRDAKITEIYEGTSEIQQIIIARSLLGKFE
;
A
#
# COMPACT_ATOMS: atom_id res chain seq x y z
N MET A 1 27.39 12.35 18.83
CA MET A 1 26.01 11.84 18.64
C MET A 1 25.68 11.02 19.87
N GLU A 2 24.82 11.53 20.72
CA GLU A 2 24.32 10.76 21.85
C GLU A 2 23.59 9.51 21.32
N PRO A 3 23.83 8.32 21.90
CA PRO A 3 23.05 7.14 21.56
C PRO A 3 21.60 7.40 22.01
N THR A 4 20.70 7.67 21.06
CA THR A 4 19.28 7.67 21.34
C THR A 4 18.93 6.28 21.84
N SER A 5 18.48 6.15 23.09
CA SER A 5 17.94 4.90 23.60
C SER A 5 16.71 4.56 22.73
N ILE A 6 16.83 3.52 21.93
CA ILE A 6 15.73 3.03 21.09
C ILE A 6 15.00 1.98 21.96
N ALA A 7 14.09 2.44 22.81
CA ALA A 7 13.09 1.56 23.41
C ALA A 7 11.93 1.43 22.43
N PHE A 8 11.78 0.28 21.78
CA PHE A 8 10.65 -0.03 20.92
C PHE A 8 9.56 -0.76 21.72
N GLU A 9 8.98 -0.07 22.67
CA GLU A 9 7.73 -0.52 23.29
C GLU A 9 6.56 0.19 22.62
N LEU A 10 5.68 -0.59 22.02
CA LEU A 10 4.41 -0.07 21.50
C LEU A 10 3.60 0.49 22.65
N THR A 11 2.92 1.60 22.41
CA THR A 11 1.95 2.16 23.36
C THR A 11 0.73 1.24 23.53
N ALA A 12 -0.10 1.49 24.55
CA ALA A 12 -1.33 0.75 24.74
C ALA A 12 -2.30 0.93 23.54
N ASP A 13 -2.39 2.16 23.01
CA ASP A 13 -3.25 2.49 21.87
C ASP A 13 -2.77 1.83 20.59
N GLN A 14 -1.46 1.84 20.32
CA GLN A 14 -0.87 1.14 19.18
C GLN A 14 -1.17 -0.36 19.22
N ARG A 15 -1.02 -1.00 20.39
CA ARG A 15 -1.38 -2.41 20.57
C ARG A 15 -2.88 -2.66 20.38
N ALA A 16 -3.72 -1.75 20.88
CA ALA A 16 -5.18 -1.88 20.76
C ALA A 16 -5.61 -1.80 19.27
N ILE A 17 -5.05 -0.87 18.50
CA ILE A 17 -5.33 -0.71 17.06
C ILE A 17 -4.87 -1.94 16.28
N GLY A 18 -3.64 -2.42 16.52
CA GLY A 18 -3.15 -3.65 15.89
C GLY A 18 -4.02 -4.86 16.27
N GLY A 19 -4.40 -5.00 17.54
CA GLY A 19 -5.29 -6.07 18.00
C GLY A 19 -6.67 -6.03 17.36
N LEU A 20 -7.27 -4.84 17.19
CA LEU A 20 -8.55 -4.66 16.49
C LEU A 20 -8.43 -5.09 15.01
N ALA A 21 -7.37 -4.68 14.34
CA ALA A 21 -7.15 -5.06 12.95
C ALA A 21 -6.97 -6.58 12.80
N ALA A 22 -6.21 -7.21 13.70
CA ALA A 22 -6.04 -8.66 13.75
C ALA A 22 -7.37 -9.40 13.98
N GLU A 23 -8.19 -8.93 14.93
CA GLU A 23 -9.52 -9.51 15.19
C GLU A 23 -10.41 -9.45 13.96
N ILE A 24 -10.49 -8.28 13.31
CA ILE A 24 -11.28 -8.11 12.09
C ILE A 24 -10.75 -9.01 10.96
N ALA A 25 -9.43 -9.07 10.77
CA ALA A 25 -8.83 -9.91 9.74
C ALA A 25 -9.20 -11.40 9.95
N GLN A 26 -9.14 -11.89 11.17
CA GLN A 26 -9.49 -13.28 11.48
C GLN A 26 -11.01 -13.56 11.39
N ARG A 27 -11.86 -12.62 11.77
CA ARG A 27 -13.30 -12.82 11.78
C ARG A 27 -13.94 -12.59 10.41
N GLU A 28 -13.51 -11.56 9.68
CA GLU A 28 -14.20 -11.09 8.48
C GLU A 28 -13.46 -11.45 7.17
N ILE A 29 -12.17 -11.75 7.21
CA ILE A 29 -11.37 -12.06 6.01
C ILE A 29 -11.00 -13.54 5.95
N ALA A 30 -10.40 -14.08 7.01
CA ALA A 30 -9.85 -15.44 7.02
C ALA A 30 -10.83 -16.53 6.57
N PRO A 31 -12.13 -16.51 6.93
CA PRO A 31 -13.08 -17.52 6.47
C PRO A 31 -13.37 -17.49 4.96
N HIS A 32 -13.11 -16.39 4.29
CA HIS A 32 -13.52 -16.14 2.91
C HIS A 32 -12.37 -16.02 1.92
N ILE A 33 -11.16 -15.74 2.40
CA ILE A 33 -10.03 -15.35 1.54
C ILE A 33 -9.69 -16.39 0.46
N ALA A 34 -9.75 -17.67 0.76
CA ALA A 34 -9.47 -18.73 -0.21
C ALA A 34 -10.44 -18.70 -1.40
N GLN A 35 -11.73 -18.39 -1.14
CA GLN A 35 -12.73 -18.23 -2.18
C GLN A 35 -12.52 -16.93 -2.94
N TRP A 36 -12.36 -15.80 -2.24
CA TRP A 36 -12.17 -14.49 -2.87
C TRP A 36 -10.92 -14.44 -3.76
N ASP A 37 -9.81 -15.03 -3.33
CA ASP A 37 -8.59 -15.12 -4.16
C ASP A 37 -8.83 -15.95 -5.44
N ARG A 38 -9.51 -17.09 -5.32
CA ARG A 38 -9.82 -17.97 -6.46
C ARG A 38 -10.74 -17.30 -7.47
N GLU A 39 -11.75 -16.58 -6.98
CA GLU A 39 -12.78 -15.93 -7.79
C GLU A 39 -12.42 -14.50 -8.20
N HIS A 40 -11.26 -14.00 -7.77
CA HIS A 40 -10.80 -12.60 -7.97
C HIS A 40 -11.84 -11.59 -7.47
N THR A 41 -12.47 -11.87 -6.34
CA THR A 41 -13.56 -11.09 -5.77
C THR A 41 -13.01 -9.88 -5.00
N PHE A 42 -13.48 -8.68 -5.34
CA PHE A 42 -13.31 -7.48 -4.53
C PHE A 42 -14.42 -7.44 -3.45
N PRO A 43 -14.13 -7.64 -2.16
CA PRO A 43 -15.15 -7.81 -1.12
C PRO A 43 -15.66 -6.44 -0.62
N ARG A 44 -16.51 -5.76 -1.38
CA ARG A 44 -16.96 -4.38 -1.09
C ARG A 44 -17.53 -4.21 0.32
N GLU A 45 -18.34 -5.17 0.79
CA GLU A 45 -18.96 -5.12 2.11
C GLU A 45 -17.94 -5.18 3.27
N LEU A 46 -16.76 -5.75 3.03
CA LEU A 46 -15.67 -5.75 4.00
C LEU A 46 -15.21 -4.33 4.31
N TYR A 47 -15.10 -3.48 3.28
CA TYR A 47 -14.59 -2.11 3.47
C TYR A 47 -15.54 -1.26 4.30
N LYS A 48 -16.86 -1.52 4.26
CA LYS A 48 -17.80 -0.90 5.17
C LYS A 48 -17.52 -1.30 6.62
N LYS A 49 -17.28 -2.59 6.88
CA LYS A 49 -16.92 -3.06 8.23
C LYS A 49 -15.59 -2.47 8.73
N LEU A 50 -14.62 -2.30 7.81
CA LEU A 50 -13.35 -1.63 8.12
C LEU A 50 -13.54 -0.14 8.41
N THR A 51 -14.47 0.52 7.71
CA THR A 51 -14.89 1.90 8.00
C THR A 51 -15.53 2.02 9.37
N ASP A 52 -16.51 1.18 9.67
CA ASP A 52 -17.22 1.16 10.96
C ASP A 52 -16.26 0.92 12.15
N ALA A 53 -15.17 0.20 11.90
CA ALA A 53 -14.10 -0.03 12.87
C ALA A 53 -13.01 1.08 12.90
N GLY A 54 -13.14 2.13 12.09
CA GLY A 54 -12.19 3.23 12.00
C GLY A 54 -10.92 2.95 11.17
N ILE A 55 -10.77 1.75 10.62
CA ILE A 55 -9.55 1.35 9.89
C ILE A 55 -9.38 2.17 8.59
N MET A 56 -10.47 2.47 7.87
CA MET A 56 -10.40 3.29 6.65
C MET A 56 -10.02 4.75 6.98
N GLY A 57 -10.45 5.27 8.12
CA GLY A 57 -10.13 6.63 8.60
C GLY A 57 -8.94 6.71 9.56
N ILE A 58 -8.11 5.68 9.66
CA ILE A 58 -7.11 5.53 10.72
C ILE A 58 -6.16 6.73 10.86
N ILE A 59 -5.66 7.28 9.76
CA ILE A 59 -4.75 8.46 9.75
C ILE A 59 -5.47 9.78 9.42
N VAL A 60 -6.78 9.75 9.21
CA VAL A 60 -7.56 10.98 8.98
C VAL A 60 -7.71 11.70 10.32
N PRO A 61 -7.47 13.03 10.39
CA PRO A 61 -7.62 13.78 11.63
C PRO A 61 -9.03 13.67 12.23
N GLU A 62 -9.14 13.66 13.55
CA GLU A 62 -10.41 13.59 14.29
C GLU A 62 -11.38 14.72 13.90
N ALA A 63 -10.87 15.92 13.58
CA ALA A 63 -11.65 17.06 13.12
C ALA A 63 -12.47 16.75 11.84
N TYR A 64 -12.09 15.72 11.08
CA TYR A 64 -12.79 15.26 9.88
C TYR A 64 -13.42 13.87 10.08
N GLY A 65 -13.60 13.43 11.33
CA GLY A 65 -14.27 12.17 11.67
C GLY A 65 -13.38 10.94 11.58
N GLY A 66 -12.07 11.09 11.38
CA GLY A 66 -11.11 9.99 11.43
C GLY A 66 -10.67 9.63 12.84
N VAL A 67 -9.77 8.64 12.94
CA VAL A 67 -9.19 8.19 14.21
C VAL A 67 -8.02 9.10 14.66
N GLY A 68 -7.37 9.77 13.73
CA GLY A 68 -6.19 10.60 14.03
C GLY A 68 -4.99 9.82 14.57
N ALA A 69 -4.92 8.52 14.29
CA ALA A 69 -3.86 7.65 14.78
C ALA A 69 -2.50 7.95 14.11
N ASP A 70 -1.44 7.56 14.78
CA ASP A 70 -0.07 7.70 14.27
C ASP A 70 0.26 6.66 13.17
N TYR A 71 1.35 6.89 12.44
CA TYR A 71 1.81 5.98 11.38
C TYR A 71 2.30 4.63 11.90
N VAL A 72 2.71 4.52 13.16
CA VAL A 72 3.04 3.24 13.78
C VAL A 72 1.76 2.41 13.95
N SER A 73 0.69 3.00 14.47
CA SER A 73 -0.65 2.37 14.56
C SER A 73 -1.17 1.94 13.19
N TYR A 74 -1.05 2.82 12.19
CA TYR A 74 -1.39 2.52 10.82
C TYR A 74 -0.60 1.33 10.27
N ALA A 75 0.72 1.31 10.49
CA ALA A 75 1.58 0.21 10.03
C ALA A 75 1.18 -1.13 10.67
N LEU A 76 0.86 -1.14 11.97
CA LEU A 76 0.36 -2.32 12.67
C LEU A 76 -0.96 -2.82 12.07
N ALA A 77 -1.90 -1.91 11.80
CA ALA A 77 -3.18 -2.30 11.20
C ALA A 77 -3.00 -2.92 9.81
N ILE A 78 -2.16 -2.32 8.95
CA ILE A 78 -1.85 -2.85 7.61
C ILE A 78 -1.12 -4.19 7.70
N GLU A 79 -0.18 -4.36 8.64
CA GLU A 79 0.53 -5.61 8.88
C GLU A 79 -0.46 -6.73 9.20
N GLU A 80 -1.37 -6.51 10.16
CA GLU A 80 -2.33 -7.54 10.59
C GLU A 80 -3.36 -7.88 9.50
N LEU A 81 -3.82 -6.91 8.71
CA LEU A 81 -4.64 -7.19 7.54
C LEU A 81 -3.88 -8.03 6.51
N ALA A 82 -2.63 -7.68 6.23
CA ALA A 82 -1.80 -8.36 5.23
C ALA A 82 -1.39 -9.79 5.63
N ARG A 83 -1.34 -10.10 6.93
CA ARG A 83 -1.14 -11.49 7.41
C ARG A 83 -2.23 -12.43 6.91
N VAL A 84 -3.43 -11.92 6.69
CA VAL A 84 -4.56 -12.69 6.17
C VAL A 84 -4.77 -12.46 4.70
N ASP A 85 -4.78 -11.19 4.26
CA ASP A 85 -5.00 -10.82 2.86
C ASP A 85 -4.25 -9.54 2.46
N ALA A 86 -3.20 -9.72 1.67
CA ALA A 86 -2.43 -8.60 1.13
C ALA A 86 -3.23 -7.71 0.17
N GLY A 87 -4.29 -8.21 -0.46
CA GLY A 87 -5.18 -7.44 -1.33
C GLY A 87 -6.05 -6.46 -0.56
N THR A 88 -6.60 -6.86 0.57
CA THR A 88 -7.29 -5.94 1.49
C THR A 88 -6.32 -4.89 2.03
N ALA A 89 -5.12 -5.29 2.44
CA ALA A 89 -4.12 -4.38 2.98
C ALA A 89 -3.73 -3.28 1.99
N VAL A 90 -3.49 -3.60 0.70
CA VAL A 90 -3.16 -2.58 -0.32
C VAL A 90 -4.33 -1.66 -0.63
N THR A 91 -5.56 -2.15 -0.59
CA THR A 91 -6.75 -1.31 -0.78
C THR A 91 -6.83 -0.23 0.30
N VAL A 92 -6.67 -0.62 1.57
CA VAL A 92 -6.61 0.32 2.71
C VAL A 92 -5.39 1.23 2.61
N SER A 93 -4.23 0.70 2.22
CA SER A 93 -3.00 1.48 2.10
C SER A 93 -3.10 2.60 1.07
N VAL A 94 -3.61 2.31 -0.13
CA VAL A 94 -3.79 3.34 -1.18
C VAL A 94 -4.86 4.36 -0.78
N HIS A 95 -5.94 3.92 -0.17
CA HIS A 95 -6.97 4.81 0.37
C HIS A 95 -6.37 5.78 1.41
N SER A 96 -5.65 5.26 2.40
CA SER A 96 -5.00 6.05 3.45
C SER A 96 -3.96 7.02 2.87
N MET A 97 -3.16 6.57 1.88
CA MET A 97 -2.19 7.43 1.18
C MET A 97 -2.86 8.68 0.58
N ILE A 98 -4.04 8.52 0.00
CA ILE A 98 -4.79 9.64 -0.60
C ILE A 98 -5.39 10.53 0.49
N CYS A 99 -5.91 9.96 1.58
CA CYS A 99 -6.35 10.73 2.75
C CYS A 99 -5.22 11.61 3.32
N ALA A 100 -4.01 11.04 3.45
CA ALA A 100 -2.83 11.80 3.87
C ALA A 100 -2.47 12.92 2.88
N ALA A 101 -2.56 12.67 1.59
CA ALA A 101 -2.30 13.68 0.56
C ALA A 101 -3.31 14.82 0.63
N ILE A 102 -4.60 14.54 0.80
CA ILE A 102 -5.66 15.55 0.96
C ILE A 102 -5.45 16.33 2.26
N SER A 103 -5.17 15.67 3.37
CA SER A 103 -4.91 16.31 4.67
C SER A 103 -3.75 17.32 4.59
N ARG A 104 -2.72 17.00 3.81
CA ARG A 104 -1.50 17.80 3.71
C ARG A 104 -1.58 18.90 2.65
N LEU A 105 -2.14 18.60 1.47
CA LEU A 105 -2.08 19.44 0.27
C LEU A 105 -3.41 20.09 -0.09
N GLY A 106 -4.50 19.54 0.42
CA GLY A 106 -5.85 19.99 0.10
C GLY A 106 -6.13 21.39 0.68
N SER A 107 -6.93 22.17 -0.05
CA SER A 107 -7.58 23.35 0.50
C SER A 107 -8.56 22.95 1.62
N ASP A 108 -8.95 23.88 2.48
CA ASP A 108 -9.92 23.59 3.54
C ASP A 108 -11.24 23.06 2.96
N ALA A 109 -11.71 23.62 1.86
CA ALA A 109 -12.89 23.13 1.15
C ALA A 109 -12.73 21.68 0.63
N GLN A 110 -11.54 21.32 0.15
CA GLN A 110 -11.27 19.93 -0.28
C GLN A 110 -11.20 18.97 0.90
N LYS A 111 -10.60 19.39 2.03
CA LYS A 111 -10.56 18.59 3.26
C LYS A 111 -11.96 18.35 3.81
N GLU A 112 -12.76 19.42 3.93
CA GLU A 112 -14.15 19.36 4.39
C GLU A 112 -15.04 18.50 3.47
N ARG A 113 -14.80 18.56 2.17
CA ARG A 113 -15.55 17.76 1.19
C ARG A 113 -15.20 16.28 1.25
N TRP A 114 -13.90 15.94 1.27
CA TRP A 114 -13.47 14.57 1.00
C TRP A 114 -13.13 13.77 2.26
N LEU A 115 -12.45 14.35 3.25
CA LEU A 115 -11.97 13.58 4.40
C LEU A 115 -13.09 12.95 5.23
N PRO A 116 -14.22 13.61 5.54
CA PRO A 116 -15.28 12.98 6.31
C PRO A 116 -15.85 11.74 5.62
N GLN A 117 -16.15 11.83 4.32
CA GLN A 117 -16.72 10.70 3.60
C GLN A 117 -15.71 9.56 3.35
N LEU A 118 -14.41 9.86 3.27
CA LEU A 118 -13.35 8.86 3.19
C LEU A 118 -13.10 8.19 4.53
N ALA A 119 -13.27 8.89 5.65
CA ALA A 119 -13.06 8.35 6.98
C ALA A 119 -14.22 7.49 7.49
N THR A 120 -15.47 7.90 7.23
CA THR A 120 -16.67 7.34 7.86
C THR A 120 -17.76 6.90 6.88
N GLY A 121 -17.60 7.21 5.60
CA GLY A 121 -18.56 6.85 4.53
C GLY A 121 -18.19 5.59 3.77
N ASP A 122 -19.07 5.17 2.86
CA ASP A 122 -18.82 4.06 1.92
C ASP A 122 -17.92 4.49 0.74
N THR A 123 -17.04 5.46 0.98
CA THR A 123 -16.22 6.09 -0.06
C THR A 123 -14.80 5.54 -0.02
N ILE A 124 -14.34 5.05 -1.16
CA ILE A 124 -12.96 4.57 -1.34
C ILE A 124 -12.23 5.53 -2.28
N ALA A 125 -10.97 5.82 -1.98
CA ALA A 125 -10.09 6.60 -2.85
C ALA A 125 -9.26 5.69 -3.75
N GLY A 126 -9.06 6.12 -5.00
CA GLY A 126 -8.23 5.45 -6.02
C GLY A 126 -7.07 6.33 -6.47
N PHE A 127 -6.00 5.72 -6.97
CA PHE A 127 -4.80 6.40 -7.42
C PHE A 127 -4.49 6.13 -8.90
N ALA A 128 -4.23 7.19 -9.68
CA ALA A 128 -4.01 7.13 -11.11
C ALA A 128 -2.79 7.98 -11.53
N LEU A 129 -1.61 7.35 -11.60
CA LEU A 129 -0.35 7.97 -12.01
C LEU A 129 0.21 7.33 -13.27
N THR A 130 0.38 6.01 -13.25
CA THR A 130 1.10 5.21 -14.23
C THR A 130 0.44 5.21 -15.61
N GLU A 131 1.24 5.28 -16.65
CA GLU A 131 0.84 5.11 -18.06
C GLU A 131 1.66 4.00 -18.72
N SER A 132 1.28 3.55 -19.92
CA SER A 132 1.97 2.48 -20.65
C SER A 132 3.48 2.72 -20.78
N ASP A 133 3.86 3.97 -20.99
CA ASP A 133 5.26 4.38 -21.23
C ASP A 133 5.88 5.13 -20.03
N ALA A 134 5.16 5.30 -18.93
CA ALA A 134 5.59 6.09 -17.77
C ALA A 134 5.23 5.39 -16.44
N GLY A 135 6.04 4.42 -16.05
CA GLY A 135 6.00 3.74 -14.75
C GLY A 135 7.03 4.33 -13.78
N SER A 136 8.25 3.77 -13.76
CA SER A 136 9.35 4.28 -12.92
C SER A 136 9.79 5.69 -13.32
N ASP A 137 9.73 6.03 -14.60
CA ASP A 137 9.88 7.40 -15.10
C ASP A 137 8.54 8.15 -15.12
N ALA A 138 7.96 8.31 -13.92
CA ALA A 138 6.63 8.91 -13.76
C ALA A 138 6.57 10.38 -14.22
N ALA A 139 7.70 11.09 -14.27
CA ALA A 139 7.74 12.46 -14.77
C ALA A 139 7.50 12.56 -16.29
N SER A 140 7.59 11.44 -17.01
CA SER A 140 7.37 11.36 -18.47
C SER A 140 5.91 11.11 -18.86
N LEU A 141 4.97 11.11 -17.90
CA LEU A 141 3.54 10.94 -18.18
C LEU A 141 3.04 11.94 -19.24
N ARG A 142 2.07 11.48 -20.07
CA ARG A 142 1.57 12.22 -21.23
C ARG A 142 0.10 12.61 -21.14
N SER A 143 -0.70 11.97 -20.28
CA SER A 143 -2.10 12.37 -20.05
C SER A 143 -2.17 13.83 -19.67
N THR A 144 -3.07 14.58 -20.30
CA THR A 144 -3.15 16.05 -20.22
C THR A 144 -4.33 16.53 -19.40
N ALA A 145 -4.16 17.66 -18.72
CA ALA A 145 -5.23 18.48 -18.18
C ALA A 145 -5.10 19.88 -18.78
N ARG A 146 -6.02 20.24 -19.69
CA ARG A 146 -6.02 21.55 -20.34
C ARG A 146 -7.03 22.49 -19.64
N ARG A 147 -6.59 23.70 -19.29
CA ARG A 147 -7.50 24.71 -18.75
C ARG A 147 -8.60 25.05 -19.76
N GLN A 148 -9.82 25.04 -19.29
CA GLN A 148 -10.99 25.44 -20.07
C GLN A 148 -12.12 25.92 -19.15
N ASP A 149 -12.71 27.07 -19.42
CA ASP A 149 -13.96 27.59 -18.79
C ASP A 149 -13.91 27.57 -17.24
N GLY A 150 -12.78 27.93 -16.63
CA GLY A 150 -12.58 27.95 -15.17
C GLY A 150 -12.28 26.59 -14.55
N GLY A 151 -12.21 25.52 -15.34
CA GLY A 151 -11.85 24.16 -14.94
C GLY A 151 -10.77 23.55 -15.82
N TYR A 152 -10.83 22.24 -15.96
CA TYR A 152 -9.90 21.46 -16.78
C TYR A 152 -10.63 20.40 -17.59
N VAL A 153 -10.09 20.09 -18.77
CA VAL A 153 -10.46 18.94 -19.61
C VAL A 153 -9.34 17.93 -19.56
N LEU A 154 -9.64 16.72 -19.09
CA LEU A 154 -8.69 15.63 -18.94
C LEU A 154 -8.75 14.70 -20.15
N ASN A 155 -7.57 14.35 -20.67
CA ASN A 155 -7.41 13.39 -21.75
C ASN A 155 -6.20 12.48 -21.51
N GLY A 156 -6.38 11.18 -21.76
CA GLY A 156 -5.31 10.19 -21.68
C GLY A 156 -5.75 8.89 -21.04
N ARG A 157 -4.79 8.02 -20.76
CA ARG A 157 -5.01 6.69 -20.17
C ARG A 157 -4.08 6.46 -19.00
N LYS A 158 -4.63 5.90 -17.93
CA LYS A 158 -3.88 5.48 -16.74
C LYS A 158 -3.99 3.99 -16.53
N GLN A 159 -2.87 3.36 -16.22
CA GLN A 159 -2.79 1.91 -16.01
C GLN A 159 -2.58 1.56 -14.54
N TRP A 160 -3.05 0.35 -14.20
CA TRP A 160 -2.88 -0.24 -12.87
C TRP A 160 -3.38 0.65 -11.74
N CYS A 161 -4.51 1.33 -11.98
CA CYS A 161 -5.14 2.19 -10.99
C CYS A 161 -5.74 1.34 -9.87
N THR A 162 -5.09 1.34 -8.69
CA THR A 162 -5.63 0.66 -7.51
C THR A 162 -6.93 1.32 -7.08
N ASN A 163 -7.93 0.50 -6.77
CA ASN A 163 -9.30 0.88 -6.41
C ASN A 163 -10.08 1.59 -7.54
N GLY A 164 -9.52 1.76 -8.73
CA GLY A 164 -10.03 2.66 -9.77
C GLY A 164 -11.45 2.38 -10.26
N SER A 165 -11.96 1.13 -10.24
CA SER A 165 -13.34 0.82 -10.64
C SER A 165 -14.34 0.87 -9.48
N TYR A 166 -13.89 0.89 -8.24
CA TYR A 166 -14.74 0.93 -7.04
C TYR A 166 -14.62 2.22 -6.22
N CYS A 167 -13.64 3.07 -6.54
CA CYS A 167 -13.45 4.33 -5.83
C CYS A 167 -14.53 5.36 -6.18
N ASN A 168 -14.71 6.33 -5.29
CA ASN A 168 -15.61 7.47 -5.49
C ASN A 168 -14.81 8.72 -5.89
N VAL A 169 -13.54 8.78 -5.54
CA VAL A 169 -12.60 9.82 -5.91
C VAL A 169 -11.28 9.21 -6.38
N VAL A 170 -10.74 9.74 -7.47
CA VAL A 170 -9.42 9.37 -8.01
C VAL A 170 -8.47 10.53 -7.78
N MET A 171 -7.35 10.28 -7.11
CA MET A 171 -6.21 11.19 -7.17
C MET A 171 -5.42 10.90 -8.44
N GLY A 172 -5.57 11.77 -9.45
CA GLY A 172 -5.00 11.60 -10.79
C GLY A 172 -3.91 12.61 -11.09
N MET A 173 -2.83 12.16 -11.74
CA MET A 173 -1.71 13.01 -12.16
C MET A 173 -1.79 13.27 -13.65
N PHE A 174 -1.77 14.55 -14.05
CA PHE A 174 -1.89 14.97 -15.44
C PHE A 174 -0.89 16.08 -15.77
N ARG A 175 -0.54 16.19 -17.02
CA ARG A 175 0.31 17.24 -17.54
C ARG A 175 -0.51 18.50 -17.83
N THR A 176 -0.14 19.57 -17.13
CA THR A 176 -0.70 20.92 -17.33
C THR A 176 0.30 21.86 -17.99
N GLY A 177 1.58 21.54 -17.94
CA GLY A 177 2.66 22.37 -18.44
C GLY A 177 3.64 21.62 -19.35
N GLY A 178 4.86 22.15 -19.48
CA GLY A 178 5.95 21.58 -20.27
C GLY A 178 6.44 20.21 -19.80
N PRO A 179 7.49 19.66 -20.41
CA PRO A 179 8.05 18.37 -20.04
C PRO A 179 8.68 18.40 -18.64
N GLY A 180 8.85 17.21 -18.05
CA GLY A 180 9.46 17.01 -16.73
C GLY A 180 8.50 17.22 -15.58
N PRO A 181 9.01 17.13 -14.34
CA PRO A 181 8.19 17.07 -13.13
C PRO A 181 7.39 18.36 -12.85
N LYS A 182 7.90 19.54 -13.22
CA LYS A 182 7.21 20.83 -13.03
C LYS A 182 6.00 21.03 -13.96
N GLY A 183 5.83 20.17 -14.96
CA GLY A 183 4.66 20.19 -15.85
C GLY A 183 3.51 19.30 -15.39
N VAL A 184 3.60 18.67 -14.22
CA VAL A 184 2.62 17.72 -13.71
C VAL A 184 1.82 18.32 -12.56
N SER A 185 0.50 18.19 -12.62
CA SER A 185 -0.45 18.61 -11.58
C SER A 185 -1.25 17.43 -11.06
N ALA A 186 -1.69 17.51 -9.82
CA ALA A 186 -2.52 16.52 -9.14
C ALA A 186 -3.98 17.00 -9.07
N PHE A 187 -4.92 16.08 -9.24
CA PHE A 187 -6.35 16.38 -9.21
C PHE A 187 -7.10 15.38 -8.35
N LEU A 188 -8.09 15.84 -7.59
CA LEU A 188 -9.10 15.03 -6.93
C LEU A 188 -10.32 14.95 -7.84
N ILE A 189 -10.50 13.84 -8.52
CA ILE A 189 -11.45 13.67 -9.60
C ILE A 189 -12.60 12.80 -9.11
N PRO A 190 -13.86 13.30 -9.03
CA PRO A 190 -15.03 12.46 -8.80
C PRO A 190 -15.08 11.34 -9.85
N ARG A 191 -15.22 10.09 -9.39
CA ARG A 191 -15.15 8.93 -10.29
C ARG A 191 -16.31 8.85 -11.29
N ASP A 192 -17.44 9.43 -10.95
CA ASP A 192 -18.65 9.54 -11.78
C ASP A 192 -18.59 10.68 -12.83
N THR A 193 -17.45 11.38 -12.93
CA THR A 193 -17.24 12.40 -13.97
C THR A 193 -17.42 11.80 -15.35
N SER A 194 -18.28 12.44 -16.18
CA SER A 194 -18.48 12.02 -17.58
C SER A 194 -17.16 12.04 -18.36
N GLY A 195 -16.94 11.03 -19.20
CA GLY A 195 -15.70 10.85 -19.95
C GLY A 195 -14.63 10.05 -19.20
N ILE A 196 -14.94 9.49 -18.01
CA ILE A 196 -14.05 8.55 -17.32
C ILE A 196 -14.59 7.13 -17.48
N VAL A 197 -13.80 6.28 -18.11
CA VAL A 197 -14.19 4.89 -18.43
C VAL A 197 -13.20 3.90 -17.80
N VAL A 198 -13.72 2.81 -17.24
CA VAL A 198 -12.90 1.63 -16.92
C VAL A 198 -12.72 0.83 -18.19
N GLU A 199 -11.52 0.81 -18.76
CA GLU A 199 -11.23 0.06 -19.97
C GLU A 199 -11.00 -1.42 -19.70
N ARG A 200 -10.32 -1.72 -18.59
CA ARG A 200 -9.96 -3.09 -18.25
C ARG A 200 -9.80 -3.25 -16.74
N ILE A 201 -10.35 -4.34 -16.19
CA ILE A 201 -9.98 -4.82 -14.86
C ILE A 201 -8.79 -5.76 -15.05
N THR A 202 -7.69 -5.49 -14.33
CA THR A 202 -6.44 -6.23 -14.51
C THR A 202 -6.51 -7.57 -13.78
N ASP A 203 -6.30 -8.65 -14.52
CA ASP A 203 -6.02 -9.96 -13.94
C ASP A 203 -4.57 -10.01 -13.43
N LYS A 204 -4.36 -10.50 -12.21
CA LYS A 204 -3.08 -10.39 -11.51
C LYS A 204 -2.57 -11.74 -11.03
N LEU A 205 -1.25 -11.85 -10.90
CA LEU A 205 -0.60 -13.00 -10.28
C LEU A 205 -1.05 -13.21 -8.82
N GLY A 206 -1.06 -12.15 -8.02
CA GLY A 206 -1.43 -12.12 -6.61
C GLY A 206 -2.26 -10.90 -6.26
N ILE A 207 -2.50 -10.69 -4.95
CA ILE A 207 -3.37 -9.63 -4.43
C ILE A 207 -4.71 -9.56 -5.16
N ARG A 208 -5.30 -10.73 -5.45
CA ARG A 208 -6.44 -10.86 -6.35
C ARG A 208 -7.72 -10.27 -5.80
N THR A 209 -7.80 -10.10 -4.49
CA THR A 209 -8.90 -9.46 -3.77
C THR A 209 -8.88 -7.93 -3.86
N SER A 210 -7.78 -7.32 -4.31
CA SER A 210 -7.72 -5.89 -4.58
C SER A 210 -8.18 -5.57 -5.99
N ASN A 211 -8.84 -4.42 -6.15
CA ASN A 211 -9.20 -3.91 -7.46
C ASN A 211 -8.03 -3.15 -8.10
N THR A 212 -7.75 -3.48 -9.34
CA THR A 212 -6.77 -2.78 -10.17
C THR A 212 -7.33 -2.68 -11.59
N CYS A 213 -7.38 -1.50 -12.16
CA CYS A 213 -7.95 -1.29 -13.49
C CYS A 213 -7.17 -0.26 -14.31
N ASP A 214 -7.45 -0.23 -15.60
CA ASP A 214 -7.02 0.83 -16.50
C ASP A 214 -8.19 1.83 -16.65
N LEU A 215 -7.86 3.14 -16.55
CA LEU A 215 -8.82 4.24 -16.70
C LEU A 215 -8.50 5.06 -17.93
N ALA A 216 -9.50 5.26 -18.80
CA ALA A 216 -9.46 6.25 -19.87
C ALA A 216 -10.15 7.54 -19.42
N PHE A 217 -9.58 8.65 -19.85
CA PHE A 217 -10.11 10.00 -19.70
C PHE A 217 -10.31 10.58 -21.10
N GLU A 218 -11.56 10.79 -21.49
CA GLU A 218 -11.98 11.20 -22.82
C GLU A 218 -12.79 12.49 -22.70
N ASP A 219 -12.11 13.62 -22.88
CA ASP A 219 -12.66 14.96 -22.67
C ASP A 219 -13.39 15.13 -21.34
N ALA A 220 -12.87 14.46 -20.29
CA ALA A 220 -13.47 14.50 -18.96
C ALA A 220 -13.33 15.89 -18.35
N LYS A 221 -14.45 16.56 -18.13
CA LYS A 221 -14.48 17.94 -17.60
C LYS A 221 -14.56 17.93 -16.08
N ILE A 222 -13.64 18.62 -15.46
CA ILE A 222 -13.58 18.80 -13.99
C ILE A 222 -13.54 20.30 -13.65
N SER A 223 -14.05 20.62 -12.47
CA SER A 223 -13.98 21.99 -11.94
C SER A 223 -12.55 22.38 -11.55
N GLY A 224 -12.27 23.67 -11.49
CA GLY A 224 -10.96 24.20 -11.09
C GLY A 224 -10.59 23.87 -9.65
N ASP A 225 -11.57 23.68 -8.77
CA ASP A 225 -11.40 23.25 -7.38
C ASP A 225 -10.98 21.79 -7.23
N ALA A 226 -10.96 21.00 -8.30
CA ALA A 226 -10.40 19.66 -8.32
C ALA A 226 -8.86 19.65 -8.25
N LEU A 227 -8.19 20.77 -8.56
CA LEU A 227 -6.73 20.88 -8.49
C LEU A 227 -6.26 20.71 -7.03
N LEU A 228 -5.43 19.70 -6.75
CA LEU A 228 -4.84 19.46 -5.44
C LEU A 228 -3.49 20.17 -5.34
N GLY A 229 -3.39 21.15 -4.45
CA GLY A 229 -2.23 22.02 -4.33
C GLY A 229 -2.17 23.07 -5.45
N SER A 230 -1.00 23.28 -6.05
CA SER A 230 -0.78 24.25 -7.12
C SER A 230 -0.49 23.58 -8.45
N GLU A 231 -0.80 24.28 -9.54
CA GLU A 231 -0.47 23.81 -10.89
C GLU A 231 1.04 23.69 -11.08
N GLY A 232 1.51 22.53 -11.56
CA GLY A 232 2.92 22.21 -11.71
C GLY A 232 3.61 21.61 -10.48
N ASP A 233 2.94 21.59 -9.32
CA ASP A 233 3.49 21.02 -8.06
C ASP A 233 3.01 19.57 -7.83
N GLY A 234 2.18 19.04 -8.71
CA GLY A 234 1.56 17.71 -8.55
C GLY A 234 2.57 16.58 -8.45
N PHE A 235 3.70 16.66 -9.17
CA PHE A 235 4.74 15.63 -9.08
C PHE A 235 5.37 15.57 -7.68
N GLY A 236 5.70 16.73 -7.09
CA GLY A 236 6.19 16.81 -5.71
C GLY A 236 5.17 16.29 -4.70
N GLY A 237 3.90 16.66 -4.89
CA GLY A 237 2.78 16.15 -4.09
C GLY A 237 2.61 14.64 -4.20
N ALA A 238 2.66 14.08 -5.43
CA ALA A 238 2.62 12.64 -5.67
C ALA A 238 3.78 11.90 -5.00
N MET A 239 5.00 12.43 -5.11
CA MET A 239 6.17 11.81 -4.47
C MET A 239 6.07 11.83 -2.95
N THR A 240 5.46 12.86 -2.38
CA THR A 240 5.19 12.93 -0.94
C THR A 240 4.14 11.91 -0.53
N ALA A 241 3.03 11.78 -1.28
CA ALA A 241 2.01 10.76 -1.06
C ALA A 241 2.61 9.35 -1.16
N LEU A 242 3.37 9.06 -2.22
CA LEU A 242 4.05 7.78 -2.39
C LEU A 242 5.07 7.50 -1.27
N THR A 243 5.66 8.52 -0.64
CA THR A 243 6.55 8.32 0.51
C THR A 243 5.78 7.79 1.72
N SER A 244 4.57 8.29 1.97
CA SER A 244 3.66 7.75 2.99
C SER A 244 3.14 6.36 2.58
N GLY A 245 2.81 6.15 1.31
CA GLY A 245 2.40 4.85 0.77
C GLY A 245 3.47 3.76 0.95
N ARG A 246 4.76 4.11 0.90
CA ARG A 246 5.85 3.15 1.18
C ARG A 246 5.78 2.57 2.59
N ILE A 247 5.30 3.31 3.59
CA ILE A 247 5.06 2.77 4.95
C ILE A 247 4.00 1.67 4.85
N GLY A 248 2.88 1.92 4.18
CA GLY A 248 1.81 0.92 4.00
C GLY A 248 2.27 -0.32 3.25
N ILE A 249 3.01 -0.16 2.13
CA ILE A 249 3.53 -1.32 1.37
C ILE A 249 4.61 -2.07 2.15
N THR A 250 5.41 -1.37 2.94
CA THR A 250 6.37 -2.03 3.85
C THR A 250 5.62 -2.86 4.89
N ALA A 251 4.58 -2.30 5.51
CA ALA A 251 3.73 -3.01 6.48
C ALA A 251 3.03 -4.23 5.85
N GLN A 252 2.54 -4.10 4.62
CA GLN A 252 1.99 -5.22 3.85
C GLN A 252 3.04 -6.34 3.65
N ALA A 253 4.25 -5.99 3.24
CA ALA A 253 5.34 -6.96 3.06
C ALA A 253 5.71 -7.64 4.39
N VAL A 254 5.74 -6.89 5.49
CA VAL A 254 5.95 -7.41 6.85
C VAL A 254 4.84 -8.37 7.25
N GLY A 255 3.57 -8.06 6.96
CA GLY A 255 2.44 -8.94 7.23
C GLY A 255 2.51 -10.26 6.46
N ILE A 256 2.89 -10.22 5.17
CA ILE A 256 3.12 -11.44 4.37
C ILE A 256 4.26 -12.27 4.97
N LEU A 257 5.36 -11.65 5.36
CA LEU A 257 6.50 -12.33 5.98
C LEU A 257 6.12 -12.98 7.32
N ALA A 258 5.35 -12.26 8.15
CA ALA A 258 4.84 -12.78 9.42
C ALA A 258 3.93 -14.00 9.21
N ALA A 259 3.01 -13.94 8.25
CA ALA A 259 2.16 -15.08 7.90
C ALA A 259 2.99 -16.29 7.43
N CYS A 260 4.00 -16.07 6.59
CA CYS A 260 4.90 -17.13 6.13
C CYS A 260 5.66 -17.79 7.29
N LEU A 261 6.09 -17.01 8.29
CA LEU A 261 6.72 -17.54 9.50
C LEU A 261 5.76 -18.39 10.32
N ASP A 262 4.56 -17.89 10.59
CA ASP A 262 3.55 -18.59 11.40
C ASP A 262 3.16 -19.93 10.77
N GLU A 263 2.85 -19.93 9.47
CA GLU A 263 2.50 -21.14 8.72
C GLU A 263 3.66 -22.13 8.70
N SER A 264 4.90 -21.65 8.51
CA SER A 264 6.10 -22.50 8.53
C SER A 264 6.34 -23.14 9.89
N VAL A 265 6.17 -22.37 10.97
CA VAL A 265 6.34 -22.88 12.37
C VAL A 265 5.27 -23.91 12.66
N LYS A 266 4.01 -23.64 12.33
CA LYS A 266 2.89 -24.57 12.52
C LYS A 266 3.14 -25.87 11.77
N PHE A 267 3.38 -25.80 10.48
CA PHE A 267 3.59 -26.98 9.63
C PHE A 267 4.82 -27.77 10.06
N ALA A 268 5.92 -27.12 10.42
CA ALA A 268 7.15 -27.79 10.86
C ALA A 268 7.01 -28.55 12.18
N LYS A 269 6.09 -28.15 13.06
CA LYS A 269 5.75 -28.85 14.31
C LYS A 269 4.82 -30.04 14.09
N GLU A 270 3.89 -29.95 13.14
CA GLU A 270 2.86 -30.94 12.90
C GLU A 270 3.31 -32.03 11.92
N ARG A 271 4.03 -31.64 10.86
CA ARG A 271 4.46 -32.57 9.82
C ARG A 271 5.66 -33.41 10.28
N SER A 272 5.52 -34.73 10.20
CA SER A 272 6.60 -35.67 10.51
C SER A 272 7.18 -36.32 9.27
N ALA A 273 8.50 -36.52 9.25
CA ALA A 273 9.24 -37.30 8.28
C ALA A 273 10.45 -37.98 8.97
N PHE A 274 10.84 -39.13 8.51
CA PHE A 274 11.95 -39.90 9.10
C PHE A 274 11.85 -40.10 10.63
N GLY A 275 10.60 -40.30 11.12
CA GLY A 275 10.33 -40.62 12.52
C GLY A 275 10.28 -39.43 13.48
N LYS A 276 10.36 -38.18 13.01
CA LYS A 276 10.29 -36.98 13.86
C LYS A 276 9.66 -35.78 13.12
N PRO A 277 9.18 -34.74 13.85
CA PRO A 277 8.71 -33.51 13.23
C PRO A 277 9.79 -32.90 12.33
N ILE A 278 9.38 -32.34 11.17
CA ILE A 278 10.35 -31.78 10.21
C ILE A 278 11.12 -30.57 10.78
N GLY A 279 10.56 -29.85 11.74
CA GLY A 279 11.25 -28.77 12.45
C GLY A 279 12.50 -29.21 13.23
N ALA A 280 12.67 -30.54 13.51
CA ALA A 280 13.85 -31.08 14.14
C ALA A 280 15.05 -31.26 13.18
N PHE A 281 14.86 -30.96 11.89
CA PHE A 281 15.94 -30.99 10.89
C PHE A 281 16.49 -29.58 10.71
N GLU A 282 17.82 -29.44 10.78
CA GLU A 282 18.51 -28.13 10.68
C GLU A 282 18.18 -27.39 9.36
N GLY A 283 18.03 -28.13 8.24
CA GLY A 283 17.64 -27.57 6.96
C GLY A 283 16.26 -26.87 6.97
N VAL A 284 15.38 -27.19 7.92
CA VAL A 284 14.08 -26.54 8.14
C VAL A 284 14.17 -25.47 9.23
N SER A 285 14.73 -25.83 10.40
CA SER A 285 14.79 -24.92 11.54
C SER A 285 15.64 -23.68 11.27
N PHE A 286 16.72 -23.77 10.48
CA PHE A 286 17.54 -22.62 10.10
C PHE A 286 16.78 -21.65 9.16
N LYS A 287 15.92 -22.15 8.27
CA LYS A 287 15.05 -21.31 7.45
C LYS A 287 14.07 -20.51 8.32
N ILE A 288 13.45 -21.16 9.31
CA ILE A 288 12.51 -20.53 10.25
C ILE A 288 13.24 -19.48 11.11
N ALA A 289 14.44 -19.80 11.60
CA ALA A 289 15.25 -18.84 12.37
C ALA A 289 15.60 -17.59 11.53
N GLN A 290 15.96 -17.77 10.26
CA GLN A 290 16.23 -16.65 9.34
C GLN A 290 14.97 -15.83 9.05
N MET A 291 13.80 -16.48 8.90
CA MET A 291 12.52 -15.76 8.73
C MET A 291 12.22 -14.87 9.94
N ALA A 292 12.39 -15.40 11.14
CA ALA A 292 12.15 -14.65 12.39
C ALA A 292 13.06 -13.42 12.49
N MET A 293 14.37 -13.62 12.23
CA MET A 293 15.35 -12.52 12.26
C MET A 293 15.05 -11.45 11.20
N ASP A 294 14.74 -11.85 9.96
CA ASP A 294 14.44 -10.90 8.88
C ASP A 294 13.10 -10.18 9.13
N LEU A 295 12.13 -10.81 9.80
CA LEU A 295 10.88 -10.19 10.23
C LEU A 295 11.12 -9.09 11.26
N ASP A 296 11.91 -9.36 12.28
CA ASP A 296 12.24 -8.36 13.31
C ASP A 296 13.00 -7.18 12.69
N ALA A 297 13.95 -7.44 11.81
CA ALA A 297 14.69 -6.40 11.10
C ALA A 297 13.75 -5.53 10.21
N ALA A 298 12.81 -6.16 9.50
CA ALA A 298 11.84 -5.47 8.67
C ALA A 298 10.90 -4.57 9.50
N ARG A 299 10.39 -5.07 10.65
CA ARG A 299 9.58 -4.29 11.59
C ARG A 299 10.33 -3.09 12.15
N LEU A 300 11.58 -3.26 12.58
CA LEU A 300 12.39 -2.17 13.12
C LEU A 300 12.62 -1.05 12.07
N LEU A 301 12.89 -1.41 10.83
CA LEU A 301 13.02 -0.43 9.73
C LEU A 301 11.69 0.26 9.44
N LEU A 302 10.58 -0.47 9.43
CA LEU A 302 9.23 0.06 9.23
C LEU A 302 8.87 1.06 10.33
N TYR A 303 8.99 0.67 11.60
CA TYR A 303 8.60 1.52 12.73
C TYR A 303 9.49 2.76 12.85
N ARG A 304 10.78 2.64 12.46
CA ARG A 304 11.64 3.82 12.36
C ARG A 304 11.14 4.83 11.34
N ALA A 305 10.72 4.35 10.15
CA ALA A 305 10.17 5.24 9.11
C ALA A 305 8.85 5.87 9.56
N ALA A 306 7.96 5.09 10.18
CA ALA A 306 6.69 5.53 10.73
C ALA A 306 6.87 6.58 11.83
N ALA A 307 7.71 6.33 12.82
CA ALA A 307 8.00 7.26 13.92
C ALA A 307 8.60 8.59 13.44
N LEU A 308 9.41 8.57 12.38
CA LEU A 308 9.92 9.81 11.77
C LEU A 308 8.81 10.60 11.08
N ALA A 309 7.87 9.91 10.42
CA ALA A 309 6.69 10.54 9.82
C ALA A 309 5.82 11.19 10.91
N ASP A 310 5.57 10.50 12.02
CA ASP A 310 4.80 11.01 13.17
C ASP A 310 5.46 12.24 13.82
N ALA A 311 6.78 12.23 13.87
CA ALA A 311 7.56 13.38 14.37
C ALA A 311 7.66 14.56 13.37
N GLY A 312 7.01 14.48 12.20
CA GLY A 312 7.09 15.50 11.14
C GLY A 312 8.50 15.66 10.54
N ARG A 313 9.37 14.66 10.72
CA ARG A 313 10.75 14.68 10.23
C ARG A 313 10.84 14.07 8.82
N PRO A 314 11.87 14.44 8.03
CA PRO A 314 12.13 13.76 6.76
C PRO A 314 12.34 12.25 6.94
N PHE A 315 11.59 11.43 6.21
CA PHE A 315 11.62 9.97 6.33
C PHE A 315 11.74 9.22 4.99
N THR A 316 11.92 9.93 3.89
CA THR A 316 11.98 9.34 2.53
C THR A 316 13.04 8.23 2.42
N ILE A 317 14.21 8.45 3.01
CA ILE A 317 15.31 7.48 2.93
C ILE A 317 15.02 6.25 3.79
N GLU A 318 14.51 6.46 5.00
CA GLU A 318 14.14 5.38 5.91
C GLU A 318 12.98 4.55 5.35
N ALA A 319 11.96 5.19 4.76
CA ALA A 319 10.87 4.50 4.07
C ALA A 319 11.38 3.69 2.86
N SER A 320 12.35 4.23 2.10
CA SER A 320 12.96 3.49 0.98
C SER A 320 13.77 2.30 1.45
N LYS A 321 14.56 2.42 2.54
CA LYS A 321 15.30 1.31 3.14
C LYS A 321 14.35 0.23 3.67
N ALA A 322 13.32 0.63 4.39
CA ALA A 322 12.31 -0.26 4.96
C ALA A 322 11.58 -1.04 3.84
N LYS A 323 11.11 -0.35 2.81
CA LYS A 323 10.42 -0.96 1.67
C LYS A 323 11.31 -1.95 0.92
N LEU A 324 12.54 -1.57 0.62
CA LEU A 324 13.50 -2.44 -0.09
C LEU A 324 13.79 -3.71 0.71
N PHE A 325 14.08 -3.57 2.00
CA PHE A 325 14.39 -4.71 2.87
C PHE A 325 13.19 -5.63 3.03
N ALA A 326 12.04 -5.09 3.45
CA ALA A 326 10.84 -5.88 3.75
C ALA A 326 10.30 -6.61 2.52
N SER A 327 10.24 -5.95 1.34
CA SER A 327 9.78 -6.60 0.11
C SER A 327 10.69 -7.73 -0.35
N THR A 328 12.02 -7.55 -0.25
CA THR A 328 13.00 -8.59 -0.57
C THR A 328 12.90 -9.77 0.40
N ALA A 329 12.76 -9.49 1.70
CA ALA A 329 12.59 -10.51 2.73
C ALA A 329 11.28 -11.28 2.55
N ALA A 330 10.15 -10.57 2.33
CA ALA A 330 8.85 -11.20 2.11
C ALA A 330 8.87 -12.16 0.91
N ARG A 331 9.41 -11.73 -0.24
CA ARG A 331 9.53 -12.58 -1.42
C ARG A 331 10.42 -13.80 -1.18
N LYS A 332 11.59 -13.62 -0.54
CA LYS A 332 12.53 -14.69 -0.20
C LYS A 332 11.84 -15.73 0.69
N HIS A 333 11.22 -15.27 1.76
CA HIS A 333 10.66 -16.15 2.79
C HIS A 333 9.30 -16.74 2.40
N ALA A 334 8.53 -16.11 1.53
CA ALA A 334 7.36 -16.73 0.92
C ALA A 334 7.75 -17.95 0.07
N SER A 335 8.87 -17.88 -0.67
CA SER A 335 9.44 -19.04 -1.38
C SER A 335 9.92 -20.13 -0.41
N GLU A 336 10.57 -19.75 0.71
CA GLU A 336 11.04 -20.71 1.70
C GLU A 336 9.88 -21.36 2.47
N ALA A 337 8.80 -20.61 2.77
CA ALA A 337 7.60 -21.15 3.40
C ALA A 337 6.94 -22.22 2.50
N LEU A 338 6.80 -21.91 1.20
CA LEU A 338 6.31 -22.87 0.21
C LEU A 338 7.20 -24.13 0.16
N GLN A 339 8.53 -23.95 0.18
CA GLN A 339 9.50 -25.04 0.19
C GLN A 339 9.41 -25.90 1.45
N ILE A 340 9.20 -25.30 2.65
CA ILE A 340 9.00 -26.02 3.92
C ILE A 340 7.76 -26.92 3.85
N HIS A 341 6.68 -26.44 3.23
CA HIS A 341 5.46 -27.22 3.04
C HIS A 341 5.60 -28.32 1.97
N GLY A 342 6.64 -28.27 1.13
CA GLY A 342 6.87 -29.27 0.07
C GLY A 342 5.70 -29.32 -0.92
N GLY A 343 5.25 -30.51 -1.28
CA GLY A 343 4.12 -30.69 -2.22
C GLY A 343 2.82 -30.03 -1.75
N TYR A 344 2.56 -29.98 -0.46
CA TYR A 344 1.40 -29.30 0.11
C TYR A 344 1.45 -27.78 -0.12
N GLY A 345 2.63 -27.17 -0.05
CA GLY A 345 2.80 -25.74 -0.33
C GLY A 345 2.52 -25.34 -1.78
N TYR A 346 2.53 -26.32 -2.70
CA TYR A 346 2.24 -26.08 -4.11
C TYR A 346 0.76 -26.25 -4.47
N THR A 347 -0.09 -26.54 -3.48
CA THR A 347 -1.54 -26.66 -3.63
C THR A 347 -2.27 -25.46 -3.04
N THR A 348 -3.47 -25.17 -3.53
CA THR A 348 -4.31 -24.07 -3.02
C THR A 348 -4.97 -24.36 -1.66
N GLU A 349 -4.66 -25.49 -1.05
CA GLU A 349 -5.15 -25.87 0.29
C GLU A 349 -4.41 -25.13 1.42
N PHE A 350 -3.18 -24.67 1.14
CA PHE A 350 -2.33 -23.95 2.10
C PHE A 350 -2.10 -22.51 1.66
N ALA A 351 -2.18 -21.58 2.59
CA ALA A 351 -2.08 -20.14 2.32
C ALA A 351 -0.70 -19.72 1.75
N VAL A 352 0.34 -20.51 1.94
CA VAL A 352 1.71 -20.15 1.55
C VAL A 352 1.88 -19.96 0.03
N GLU A 353 1.09 -20.65 -0.81
CA GLU A 353 1.12 -20.41 -2.25
C GLU A 353 0.56 -19.02 -2.61
N ARG A 354 -0.50 -18.56 -1.92
CA ARG A 354 -1.05 -17.21 -2.10
C ARG A 354 -0.05 -16.16 -1.63
N HIS A 355 0.55 -16.34 -0.45
CA HIS A 355 1.59 -15.45 0.05
C HIS A 355 2.79 -15.36 -0.90
N TYR A 356 3.17 -16.47 -1.55
CA TYR A 356 4.21 -16.48 -2.57
C TYR A 356 3.86 -15.60 -3.78
N ARG A 357 2.61 -15.69 -4.28
CA ARG A 357 2.13 -14.87 -5.39
C ARG A 357 2.03 -13.39 -4.99
N ASP A 358 1.51 -13.12 -3.79
CA ASP A 358 1.27 -11.78 -3.26
C ASP A 358 2.59 -11.05 -2.95
N ALA A 359 3.58 -11.74 -2.41
CA ALA A 359 4.86 -11.13 -2.04
C ALA A 359 5.56 -10.44 -3.22
N LYS A 360 5.42 -10.97 -4.44
CA LYS A 360 6.14 -10.44 -5.60
C LYS A 360 5.80 -9.00 -5.94
N ILE A 361 4.54 -8.59 -5.79
CA ILE A 361 4.14 -7.23 -6.15
C ILE A 361 4.80 -6.17 -5.26
N THR A 362 5.14 -6.51 -4.01
CA THR A 362 5.75 -5.58 -3.07
C THR A 362 7.12 -5.07 -3.52
N GLU A 363 7.81 -5.79 -4.40
CA GLU A 363 9.06 -5.35 -5.04
C GLU A 363 8.84 -4.41 -6.23
N ILE A 364 7.60 -4.33 -6.76
CA ILE A 364 7.31 -3.69 -8.05
C ILE A 364 6.62 -2.33 -7.86
N TYR A 365 5.45 -2.30 -7.21
CA TYR A 365 4.64 -1.09 -7.13
C TYR A 365 5.15 -0.10 -6.05
N GLU A 366 4.62 1.11 -6.09
CA GLU A 366 5.03 2.26 -5.25
C GLU A 366 6.54 2.55 -5.28
N GLY A 367 7.12 2.32 -6.47
CA GLY A 367 8.55 2.43 -6.74
C GLY A 367 9.24 1.08 -6.60
N THR A 368 9.76 0.57 -7.71
CA THR A 368 10.46 -0.72 -7.76
C THR A 368 11.64 -0.78 -6.80
N SER A 369 12.15 -1.99 -6.53
CA SER A 369 13.36 -2.18 -5.71
C SER A 369 14.53 -1.34 -6.23
N GLU A 370 14.69 -1.22 -7.56
CA GLU A 370 15.72 -0.41 -8.21
C GLU A 370 15.52 1.09 -7.93
N ILE A 371 14.27 1.57 -7.94
CA ILE A 371 13.96 2.97 -7.56
C ILE A 371 14.32 3.23 -6.10
N GLN A 372 14.04 2.28 -5.18
CA GLN A 372 14.46 2.43 -3.79
C GLN A 372 15.99 2.49 -3.67
N GLN A 373 16.70 1.62 -4.40
CA GLN A 373 18.18 1.64 -4.45
C GLN A 373 18.72 2.96 -4.99
N ILE A 374 18.12 3.52 -6.04
CA ILE A 374 18.49 4.82 -6.59
C ILE A 374 18.31 5.93 -5.56
N ILE A 375 17.18 5.95 -4.83
CA ILE A 375 16.91 6.96 -3.79
C ILE A 375 17.95 6.86 -2.67
N ILE A 376 18.22 5.65 -2.18
CA ILE A 376 19.20 5.41 -1.12
C ILE A 376 20.61 5.80 -1.58
N ALA A 377 21.03 5.34 -2.78
CA ALA A 377 22.36 5.62 -3.31
C ALA A 377 22.59 7.12 -3.51
N ARG A 378 21.60 7.84 -4.09
CA ARG A 378 21.69 9.30 -4.26
C ARG A 378 21.79 10.08 -2.96
N SER A 379 21.21 9.56 -1.88
CA SER A 379 21.32 10.19 -0.56
C SER A 379 22.72 10.10 0.05
N LEU A 380 23.47 9.08 -0.34
CA LEU A 380 24.82 8.81 0.16
C LEU A 380 25.91 9.41 -0.75
N LEU A 381 25.71 9.32 -2.04
CA LEU A 381 26.73 9.64 -3.05
C LEU A 381 26.51 11.02 -3.70
N GLY A 382 25.33 11.63 -3.50
CA GLY A 382 24.94 12.84 -4.22
C GLY A 382 24.43 12.52 -5.64
N LYS A 383 24.23 13.58 -6.43
CA LYS A 383 23.95 13.46 -7.87
C LYS A 383 25.25 13.46 -8.63
N PHE A 384 25.46 12.49 -9.48
CA PHE A 384 26.47 12.55 -10.52
C PHE A 384 25.85 13.26 -11.73
N GLU A 385 26.52 14.29 -12.23
CA GLU A 385 26.14 15.00 -13.47
C GLU A 385 26.47 14.14 -14.69
#